data_fe48a0a5d5684a6468cd137af0ebea4f
#
_entry.id   fe48a0a5d5684a6468cd137af0ebea4f
#
_cell.length_a   1.000
_cell.length_b   1.000
_cell.length_c   1.000
_cell.angle_alpha   90.00
_cell.angle_beta   90.00
_cell.angle_gamma   90.00
#
_symmetry.space_group_name_H-M   'P 1'
#
loop_
_entity.id
_entity.type
_entity.pdbx_description
1 polymer ?
#
loop_
_entity_poly.entity_id
_entity_poly.type
_entity_poly.pdbx_seq_one_letter_code
_entity_poly.pdbx_strand_id
1 'polypeptide(L)'
;MIVTQAREPIFYRDLGVPDTVNGRFDLLLLHLWLLLRRLRTVRSVNQAVNQGATELSQALFDRFCEDMDDNLREMGIGDQTVPKRMRALGEAFYGRVQAYDQAIEAGGEALAAAICKNILNGTGMDQARRLAAYARATEADLGRTDEATLLRASFKYPPALTEDITR
;
A
#
# COMPACT_ATOMS: atom_id res chain seq x y z
N MET A 1 7.59 6.81 -7.22
CA MET A 1 6.14 6.76 -7.40
C MET A 1 5.41 6.36 -6.12
N ILE A 2 5.49 5.10 -5.62
CA ILE A 2 4.82 4.67 -4.37
C ILE A 2 5.22 5.56 -3.18
N VAL A 3 6.53 5.73 -2.95
CA VAL A 3 7.07 6.56 -1.86
C VAL A 3 6.62 8.02 -1.99
N THR A 4 6.61 8.58 -3.19
CA THR A 4 6.17 9.97 -3.43
C THR A 4 4.69 10.12 -3.05
N GLN A 5 3.84 9.18 -3.49
CA GLN A 5 2.41 9.20 -3.16
C GLN A 5 2.18 9.04 -1.65
N ALA A 6 2.83 8.07 -1.02
CA ALA A 6 2.70 7.85 0.43
C ALA A 6 3.22 9.03 1.29
N ARG A 7 3.99 9.95 0.71
CA ARG A 7 4.49 11.14 1.41
C ARG A 7 3.64 12.40 1.18
N GLU A 8 2.55 12.30 0.42
CA GLU A 8 1.66 13.44 0.21
C GLU A 8 1.11 13.97 1.55
N PRO A 9 1.27 15.27 1.85
CA PRO A 9 0.92 15.84 3.16
C PRO A 9 -0.54 15.63 3.58
N ILE A 10 -1.43 15.49 2.62
CA ILE A 10 -2.86 15.35 2.83
C ILE A 10 -3.22 14.10 3.65
N PHE A 11 -2.47 13.00 3.51
CA PHE A 11 -2.70 11.80 4.29
C PHE A 11 -2.50 12.01 5.78
N TYR A 12 -1.52 12.83 6.13
CA TYR A 12 -1.14 13.11 7.52
C TYR A 12 -2.00 14.23 8.11
N ARG A 13 -2.19 15.30 7.37
CA ARG A 13 -2.90 16.49 7.83
C ARG A 13 -4.42 16.30 7.90
N ASP A 14 -5.01 15.69 6.85
CA ASP A 14 -6.46 15.69 6.64
C ASP A 14 -7.09 14.30 6.79
N LEU A 15 -6.30 13.23 6.57
CA LEU A 15 -6.76 11.84 6.66
C LEU A 15 -6.29 11.14 7.94
N GLY A 16 -5.61 11.86 8.83
CA GLY A 16 -5.31 11.42 10.18
C GLY A 16 -4.25 10.33 10.32
N VAL A 17 -3.49 10.04 9.24
CA VAL A 17 -2.36 9.10 9.34
C VAL A 17 -1.33 9.69 10.30
N PRO A 18 -0.86 8.96 11.32
CA PRO A 18 0.16 9.47 12.22
C PRO A 18 1.46 9.79 11.47
N ASP A 19 1.98 11.03 11.63
CA ASP A 19 3.27 11.41 11.05
C ASP A 19 4.43 10.89 11.89
N THR A 20 4.51 9.58 11.97
CA THR A 20 5.52 8.79 12.67
C THR A 20 6.16 7.80 11.71
N VAL A 21 7.26 7.18 12.11
CA VAL A 21 7.91 6.12 11.30
C VAL A 21 6.91 4.99 11.01
N ASN A 22 6.14 4.57 11.99
CA ASN A 22 5.13 3.50 11.80
C ASN A 22 3.99 3.93 10.87
N GLY A 23 3.43 5.14 11.07
CA GLY A 23 2.35 5.63 10.20
C GLY A 23 2.79 5.81 8.75
N ARG A 24 4.01 6.31 8.54
CA ARG A 24 4.62 6.39 7.19
C ARG A 24 4.82 5.01 6.57
N PHE A 25 5.28 4.03 7.35
CA PHE A 25 5.41 2.65 6.94
C PHE A 25 4.06 2.05 6.56
N ASP A 26 3.04 2.20 7.41
CA ASP A 26 1.71 1.64 7.18
C ASP A 26 1.05 2.22 5.92
N LEU A 27 1.25 3.52 5.66
CA LEU A 27 0.73 4.17 4.46
C LEU A 27 1.49 3.73 3.20
N LEU A 28 2.82 3.58 3.27
CA LEU A 28 3.63 3.02 2.19
C LEU A 28 3.16 1.60 1.85
N LEU A 29 2.88 0.79 2.86
CA LEU A 29 2.40 -0.57 2.72
C LEU A 29 1.01 -0.63 2.07
N LEU A 30 0.10 0.29 2.40
CA LEU A 30 -1.21 0.40 1.75
C LEU A 30 -1.06 0.61 0.23
N HIS A 31 -0.20 1.53 -0.19
CA HIS A 31 0.04 1.81 -1.61
C HIS A 31 0.73 0.64 -2.32
N LEU A 32 1.71 0.01 -1.67
CA LEU A 32 2.37 -1.18 -2.19
C LEU A 32 1.38 -2.34 -2.35
N TRP A 33 0.52 -2.58 -1.35
CA TRP A 33 -0.51 -3.61 -1.42
C TRP A 33 -1.44 -3.40 -2.62
N LEU A 34 -1.93 -2.18 -2.86
CA LEU A 34 -2.81 -1.87 -4.00
C LEU A 34 -2.16 -2.23 -5.34
N LEU A 35 -0.88 -1.88 -5.51
CA LEU A 35 -0.15 -2.21 -6.73
C LEU A 35 0.11 -3.72 -6.86
N LEU A 36 0.56 -4.39 -5.80
CA LEU A 36 0.78 -5.83 -5.81
C LEU A 36 -0.52 -6.61 -6.06
N ARG A 37 -1.65 -6.15 -5.48
CA ARG A 37 -2.96 -6.72 -5.73
C ARG A 37 -3.30 -6.64 -7.23
N ARG A 38 -3.10 -5.48 -7.86
CA ARG A 38 -3.33 -5.31 -9.30
C ARG A 38 -2.42 -6.21 -10.13
N LEU A 39 -1.12 -6.27 -9.83
CA LEU A 39 -0.17 -7.13 -10.56
C LEU A 39 -0.53 -8.62 -10.47
N ARG A 40 -1.01 -9.07 -9.30
CA ARG A 40 -1.49 -10.47 -9.13
C ARG A 40 -2.71 -10.80 -10.00
N THR A 41 -3.51 -9.82 -10.41
CA THR A 41 -4.70 -10.02 -11.26
C THR A 41 -4.42 -9.89 -12.75
N VAL A 42 -3.20 -9.56 -13.17
CA VAL A 42 -2.83 -9.52 -14.58
C VAL A 42 -3.01 -10.92 -15.18
N ARG A 43 -3.83 -11.00 -16.23
CA ARG A 43 -4.08 -12.22 -17.00
C ARG A 43 -4.14 -11.83 -18.47
N SER A 44 -3.02 -11.97 -19.14
CA SER A 44 -2.88 -11.69 -20.58
C SER A 44 -2.74 -12.99 -21.36
N VAL A 45 -3.21 -12.98 -22.59
CA VAL A 45 -2.91 -14.05 -23.55
C VAL A 45 -1.41 -14.09 -23.90
N ASN A 46 -0.72 -12.98 -23.71
CA ASN A 46 0.73 -12.89 -23.86
C ASN A 46 1.43 -13.32 -22.56
N GLN A 47 2.06 -14.47 -22.59
CA GLN A 47 2.78 -15.03 -21.44
C GLN A 47 3.90 -14.12 -20.92
N ALA A 48 4.57 -13.35 -21.79
CA ALA A 48 5.62 -12.41 -21.39
C ALA A 48 5.06 -11.29 -20.49
N VAL A 49 3.81 -10.87 -20.71
CA VAL A 49 3.13 -9.88 -19.84
C VAL A 49 2.87 -10.46 -18.45
N ASN A 50 2.38 -11.70 -18.38
CA ASN A 50 2.13 -12.36 -17.08
C ASN A 50 3.42 -12.57 -16.30
N GLN A 51 4.49 -12.98 -16.99
CA GLN A 51 5.81 -13.13 -16.39
C GLN A 51 6.35 -11.76 -15.90
N GLY A 52 6.25 -10.72 -16.73
CA GLY A 52 6.66 -9.36 -16.35
C GLY A 52 5.93 -8.83 -15.13
N ALA A 53 4.63 -9.13 -14.98
CA ALA A 53 3.86 -8.77 -13.79
C ALA A 53 4.36 -9.49 -12.53
N THR A 54 4.72 -10.77 -12.67
CA THR A 54 5.29 -11.57 -11.58
C THR A 54 6.67 -11.04 -11.16
N GLU A 55 7.54 -10.80 -12.15
CA GLU A 55 8.90 -10.26 -11.93
C GLU A 55 8.85 -8.87 -11.29
N LEU A 56 7.94 -8.00 -11.76
CA LEU A 56 7.75 -6.67 -11.16
C LEU A 56 7.24 -6.77 -9.72
N SER A 57 6.32 -7.69 -9.43
CA SER A 57 5.82 -7.90 -8.07
C SER A 57 6.95 -8.33 -7.13
N GLN A 58 7.80 -9.25 -7.57
CA GLN A 58 8.95 -9.69 -6.79
C GLN A 58 9.96 -8.57 -6.59
N ALA A 59 10.33 -7.85 -7.66
CA ALA A 59 11.28 -6.74 -7.59
C ALA A 59 10.79 -5.61 -6.66
N LEU A 60 9.49 -5.31 -6.66
CA LEU A 60 8.90 -4.32 -5.76
C LEU A 60 8.97 -4.76 -4.30
N PHE A 61 8.71 -6.03 -4.03
CA PHE A 61 8.80 -6.57 -2.67
C PHE A 61 10.25 -6.62 -2.19
N ASP A 62 11.18 -7.07 -3.03
CA ASP A 62 12.61 -7.11 -2.72
C ASP A 62 13.15 -5.71 -2.42
N ARG A 63 12.79 -4.73 -3.27
CA ARG A 63 13.17 -3.32 -3.05
C ARG A 63 12.58 -2.76 -1.76
N PHE A 64 11.33 -3.10 -1.44
CA PHE A 64 10.73 -2.72 -0.17
C PHE A 64 11.51 -3.29 1.03
N CYS A 65 11.91 -4.57 0.96
CA CYS A 65 12.71 -5.20 2.01
C CYS A 65 14.10 -4.54 2.17
N GLU A 66 14.78 -4.24 1.05
CA GLU A 66 16.06 -3.52 1.05
C GLU A 66 15.92 -2.13 1.70
N ASP A 67 14.94 -1.34 1.26
CA ASP A 67 14.70 -0.01 1.82
C ASP A 67 14.39 -0.07 3.32
N MET A 68 13.71 -1.11 3.79
CA MET A 68 13.43 -1.28 5.22
C MET A 68 14.67 -1.69 6.02
N ASP A 69 15.51 -2.57 5.49
CA ASP A 69 16.78 -2.95 6.11
C ASP A 69 17.70 -1.72 6.25
N ASP A 70 17.86 -0.95 5.17
CA ASP A 70 18.64 0.28 5.16
C ASP A 70 18.13 1.30 6.17
N ASN A 71 16.81 1.54 6.23
CA ASN A 71 16.20 2.44 7.21
C ASN A 71 16.47 2.00 8.66
N LEU A 72 16.38 0.70 8.96
CA LEU A 72 16.68 0.18 10.30
C LEU A 72 18.14 0.44 10.69
N ARG A 73 19.07 0.27 9.77
CA ARG A 73 20.51 0.54 9.97
C ARG A 73 20.79 2.03 10.16
N GLU A 74 20.18 2.89 9.34
CA GLU A 74 20.29 4.35 9.47
C GLU A 74 19.75 4.85 10.82
N MET A 75 18.73 4.18 11.37
CA MET A 75 18.22 4.46 12.72
C MET A 75 19.14 3.95 13.86
N GLY A 76 20.27 3.38 13.52
CA GLY A 76 21.26 2.90 14.51
C GLY A 76 20.91 1.55 15.14
N ILE A 77 20.02 0.78 14.52
CA ILE A 77 19.70 -0.58 14.98
C ILE A 77 20.88 -1.49 14.63
N GLY A 78 21.47 -2.13 15.65
CA GLY A 78 22.64 -2.99 15.47
C GLY A 78 22.34 -4.23 14.62
N ASP A 79 23.36 -4.67 13.87
CA ASP A 79 23.30 -5.76 12.89
C ASP A 79 22.66 -7.05 13.43
N GLN A 80 22.85 -7.36 14.71
CA GLN A 80 22.26 -8.54 15.34
C GLN A 80 20.74 -8.42 15.55
N THR A 81 20.22 -7.19 15.62
CA THR A 81 18.79 -6.91 15.86
C THR A 81 18.01 -6.72 14.56
N VAL A 82 18.67 -6.28 13.49
CA VAL A 82 18.06 -6.05 12.17
C VAL A 82 17.29 -7.26 11.67
N PRO A 83 17.81 -8.51 11.67
CA PRO A 83 17.06 -9.66 11.17
C PRO A 83 15.76 -9.92 11.94
N LYS A 84 15.75 -9.71 13.26
CA LYS A 84 14.54 -9.83 14.09
C LYS A 84 13.50 -8.77 13.73
N ARG A 85 13.94 -7.53 13.51
CA ARG A 85 13.06 -6.43 13.09
C ARG A 85 12.51 -6.67 11.69
N MET A 86 13.34 -7.12 10.76
CA MET A 86 12.92 -7.46 9.40
C MET A 86 11.88 -8.58 9.39
N ARG A 87 12.04 -9.62 10.23
CA ARG A 87 11.01 -10.67 10.38
C ARG A 87 9.69 -10.09 10.87
N ALA A 88 9.70 -9.26 11.90
CA ALA A 88 8.50 -8.61 12.42
C ALA A 88 7.82 -7.70 11.38
N LEU A 89 8.60 -6.98 10.55
CA LEU A 89 8.08 -6.18 9.44
C LEU A 89 7.44 -7.08 8.36
N GLY A 90 8.05 -8.21 8.04
CA GLY A 90 7.50 -9.20 7.10
C GLY A 90 6.17 -9.79 7.60
N GLU A 91 6.10 -10.19 8.86
CA GLU A 91 4.86 -10.68 9.49
C GLU A 91 3.76 -9.61 9.47
N ALA A 92 4.12 -8.35 9.79
CA ALA A 92 3.21 -7.23 9.72
C ALA A 92 2.73 -6.96 8.29
N PHE A 93 3.61 -7.03 7.29
CA PHE A 93 3.28 -6.90 5.88
C PHE A 93 2.23 -7.94 5.46
N TYR A 94 2.52 -9.23 5.66
CA TYR A 94 1.61 -10.31 5.25
C TYR A 94 0.27 -10.25 6.00
N GLY A 95 0.28 -9.95 7.29
CA GLY A 95 -0.94 -9.79 8.08
C GLY A 95 -1.82 -8.66 7.57
N ARG A 96 -1.24 -7.52 7.19
CA ARG A 96 -1.98 -6.39 6.61
C ARG A 96 -2.49 -6.68 5.21
N VAL A 97 -1.67 -7.29 4.35
CA VAL A 97 -2.09 -7.70 3.00
C VAL A 97 -3.31 -8.62 3.07
N GLN A 98 -3.27 -9.63 3.93
CA GLN A 98 -4.39 -10.56 4.13
C GLN A 98 -5.64 -9.82 4.65
N ALA A 99 -5.48 -8.95 5.65
CA ALA A 99 -6.59 -8.20 6.21
C ALA A 99 -7.24 -7.27 5.18
N TYR A 100 -6.45 -6.58 4.35
CA TYR A 100 -6.96 -5.70 3.31
C TYR A 100 -7.60 -6.46 2.15
N ASP A 101 -7.01 -7.60 1.72
CA ASP A 101 -7.60 -8.45 0.69
C ASP A 101 -8.99 -8.98 1.11
N GLN A 102 -9.10 -9.50 2.33
CA GLN A 102 -10.38 -9.95 2.88
C GLN A 102 -11.40 -8.80 3.03
N ALA A 103 -10.94 -7.65 3.50
CA ALA A 103 -11.81 -6.50 3.75
C ALA A 103 -12.34 -5.86 2.46
N ILE A 104 -11.53 -5.76 1.41
CA ILE A 104 -11.97 -5.18 0.14
C ILE A 104 -12.97 -6.09 -0.57
N GLU A 105 -12.81 -7.41 -0.45
CA GLU A 105 -13.73 -8.42 -0.99
C GLU A 105 -15.05 -8.49 -0.22
N ALA A 106 -15.00 -8.35 1.10
CA ALA A 106 -16.20 -8.30 1.94
C ALA A 106 -17.09 -7.08 1.67
N GLY A 107 -16.51 -5.99 1.17
CA GLY A 107 -17.25 -4.76 0.84
C GLY A 107 -17.66 -3.96 2.07
N GLY A 108 -18.62 -3.04 1.89
CA GLY A 108 -19.16 -2.21 2.97
C GLY A 108 -18.07 -1.47 3.77
N GLU A 109 -18.19 -1.50 5.09
CA GLU A 109 -17.29 -0.83 6.03
C GLU A 109 -16.02 -1.65 6.37
N ALA A 110 -15.87 -2.88 5.85
CA ALA A 110 -14.79 -3.79 6.25
C ALA A 110 -13.39 -3.20 5.97
N LEU A 111 -13.20 -2.56 4.80
CA LEU A 111 -11.92 -1.92 4.47
C LEU A 111 -11.64 -0.72 5.38
N ALA A 112 -12.65 0.09 5.70
CA ALA A 112 -12.50 1.19 6.65
C ALA A 112 -12.12 0.69 8.04
N ALA A 113 -12.75 -0.38 8.51
CA ALA A 113 -12.42 -1.01 9.80
C ALA A 113 -10.97 -1.55 9.82
N ALA A 114 -10.52 -2.21 8.73
CA ALA A 114 -9.16 -2.70 8.61
C ALA A 114 -8.13 -1.55 8.59
N ILE A 115 -8.40 -0.48 7.87
CA ILE A 115 -7.56 0.74 7.81
C ILE A 115 -7.54 1.44 9.17
N CYS A 116 -8.69 1.60 9.82
CA CYS A 116 -8.80 2.18 11.16
C CYS A 116 -7.88 1.45 12.14
N LYS A 117 -7.94 0.12 12.14
CA LYS A 117 -7.11 -0.72 13.02
C LYS A 117 -5.62 -0.61 12.71
N ASN A 118 -5.25 -0.71 11.43
CA ASN A 118 -3.85 -0.92 11.03
C ASN A 118 -3.06 0.36 10.74
N ILE A 119 -3.74 1.47 10.40
CA ILE A 119 -3.10 2.75 10.06
C ILE A 119 -3.41 3.81 11.13
N LEU A 120 -4.66 3.87 11.61
CA LEU A 120 -5.12 4.93 12.51
C LEU A 120 -5.17 4.48 13.98
N ASN A 121 -4.51 3.39 14.34
CA ASN A 121 -4.41 2.88 15.72
C ASN A 121 -5.77 2.64 16.39
N GLY A 122 -6.80 2.30 15.61
CA GLY A 122 -8.15 2.01 16.09
C GLY A 122 -9.02 3.25 16.36
N THR A 123 -8.58 4.44 15.97
CA THR A 123 -9.32 5.71 16.15
C THR A 123 -9.59 6.38 14.79
N GLY A 124 -10.55 7.33 14.75
CA GLY A 124 -10.79 8.11 13.54
C GLY A 124 -11.50 7.34 12.42
N MET A 125 -12.66 6.74 12.72
CA MET A 125 -13.41 5.97 11.72
C MET A 125 -13.82 6.79 10.49
N ASP A 126 -14.08 8.08 10.62
CA ASP A 126 -14.42 8.94 9.47
C ASP A 126 -13.20 9.13 8.55
N GLN A 127 -12.02 9.33 9.10
CA GLN A 127 -10.78 9.36 8.35
C GLN A 127 -10.49 8.00 7.69
N ALA A 128 -10.76 6.90 8.40
CA ALA A 128 -10.64 5.54 7.86
C ALA A 128 -11.57 5.30 6.68
N ARG A 129 -12.81 5.79 6.72
CA ARG A 129 -13.76 5.73 5.58
C ARG A 129 -13.23 6.50 4.37
N ARG A 130 -12.67 7.68 4.58
CA ARG A 130 -12.07 8.49 3.51
C ARG A 130 -10.83 7.80 2.90
N LEU A 131 -9.96 7.22 3.73
CA LEU A 131 -8.83 6.41 3.26
C LEU A 131 -9.29 5.15 2.52
N ALA A 132 -10.35 4.49 2.98
CA ALA A 132 -10.93 3.34 2.30
C ALA A 132 -11.54 3.73 0.95
N ALA A 133 -12.21 4.87 0.86
CA ALA A 133 -12.72 5.40 -0.41
C ALA A 133 -11.58 5.70 -1.39
N TYR A 134 -10.50 6.33 -0.92
CA TYR A 134 -9.28 6.53 -1.70
C TYR A 134 -8.67 5.20 -2.17
N ALA A 135 -8.55 4.21 -1.30
CA ALA A 135 -7.99 2.90 -1.66
C ALA A 135 -8.84 2.19 -2.74
N ARG A 136 -10.18 2.26 -2.63
CA ARG A 136 -11.09 1.70 -3.65
C ARG A 136 -10.99 2.45 -4.98
N ALA A 137 -10.92 3.77 -4.96
CA ALA A 137 -10.72 4.57 -6.17
C ALA A 137 -9.39 4.22 -6.85
N THR A 138 -8.32 4.07 -6.05
CA THR A 138 -7.01 3.65 -6.54
C THR A 138 -7.04 2.25 -7.14
N GLU A 139 -7.71 1.28 -6.49
CA GLU A 139 -7.88 -0.07 -7.03
C GLU A 139 -8.59 -0.04 -8.38
N ALA A 140 -9.67 0.73 -8.48
CA ALA A 140 -10.42 0.89 -9.72
C ALA A 140 -9.59 1.52 -10.84
N ASP A 141 -8.79 2.56 -10.53
CA ASP A 141 -7.91 3.22 -11.50
C ASP A 141 -6.79 2.29 -11.98
N LEU A 142 -6.15 1.57 -11.07
CA LEU A 142 -5.16 0.56 -11.40
C LEU A 142 -5.79 -0.58 -12.24
N GLY A 143 -7.05 -0.94 -11.95
CA GLY A 143 -7.81 -1.94 -12.72
C GLY A 143 -8.04 -1.53 -14.17
N ARG A 144 -8.21 -0.22 -14.44
CA ARG A 144 -8.38 0.35 -15.79
C ARG A 144 -7.06 0.62 -16.50
N THR A 145 -5.96 0.64 -15.78
CA THR A 145 -4.63 0.88 -16.36
C THR A 145 -4.23 -0.32 -17.23
N ASP A 146 -3.84 -0.06 -18.47
CA ASP A 146 -3.36 -1.09 -19.38
C ASP A 146 -2.06 -1.73 -18.87
N GLU A 147 -1.85 -2.98 -19.27
CA GLU A 147 -0.74 -3.79 -18.77
C GLU A 147 0.63 -3.20 -19.11
N ALA A 148 0.78 -2.61 -20.30
CA ALA A 148 2.05 -2.02 -20.71
C ALA A 148 2.40 -0.78 -19.90
N THR A 149 1.42 0.06 -19.60
CA THR A 149 1.58 1.23 -18.73
C THR A 149 1.90 0.80 -17.29
N LEU A 150 1.22 -0.26 -16.81
CA LEU A 150 1.45 -0.83 -15.49
C LEU A 150 2.87 -1.36 -15.34
N LEU A 151 3.34 -2.19 -16.30
CA LEU A 151 4.67 -2.80 -16.27
C LEU A 151 5.80 -1.78 -16.42
N ARG A 152 5.56 -0.66 -17.13
CA ARG A 152 6.53 0.45 -17.22
C ARG A 152 6.50 1.38 -16.01
N ALA A 153 5.61 1.13 -15.04
CA ALA A 153 5.38 1.99 -13.89
C ALA A 153 5.11 3.47 -14.29
N SER A 154 4.43 3.69 -15.42
CA SER A 154 4.13 5.04 -15.96
C SER A 154 2.70 5.52 -15.63
N PHE A 155 2.04 4.89 -14.68
CA PHE A 155 0.76 5.33 -14.12
C PHE A 155 0.95 6.33 -12.96
N LYS A 156 -0.14 6.97 -12.56
CA LYS A 156 -0.20 7.84 -11.38
C LYS A 156 -1.27 7.35 -10.43
N TYR A 157 -1.02 7.49 -9.14
CA TYR A 157 -2.07 7.33 -8.14
C TYR A 157 -3.07 8.49 -8.26
N PRO A 158 -4.37 8.26 -7.99
CA PRO A 158 -5.35 9.35 -7.94
C PRO A 158 -5.04 10.28 -6.75
N PRO A 159 -5.52 11.52 -6.80
CA PRO A 159 -5.40 12.43 -5.65
C PRO A 159 -6.15 11.84 -4.44
N ALA A 160 -5.62 12.07 -3.24
CA ALA A 160 -6.19 11.53 -2.00
C ALA A 160 -7.55 12.13 -1.62
N LEU A 161 -7.89 13.29 -2.15
CA LEU A 161 -9.21 13.93 -2.06
C LEU A 161 -9.68 14.26 -3.47
N THR A 162 -10.72 13.56 -3.91
CA THR A 162 -11.59 14.08 -4.96
C THR A 162 -12.74 14.79 -4.25
N GLU A 163 -13.06 16.03 -4.67
CA GLU A 163 -14.16 16.82 -4.09
C GLU A 163 -15.53 16.15 -4.23
N ASP A 164 -15.62 15.04 -4.97
CA ASP A 164 -16.85 14.31 -5.30
C ASP A 164 -17.26 13.19 -4.32
N ILE A 165 -16.57 12.99 -3.20
CA ILE A 165 -16.94 11.93 -2.24
C ILE A 165 -17.88 12.44 -1.12
N THR A 166 -18.39 13.66 -1.24
CA THR A 166 -19.32 14.27 -0.28
C THR A 166 -20.73 14.47 -0.87
N ARG A 167 -21.26 13.50 -1.62
CA ARG A 167 -22.69 13.45 -1.95
C ARG A 167 -23.28 12.07 -1.78
#